data_68667fb9c1ea4b7d6f3c742b22487e2d
#
_entry.id   68667fb9c1ea4b7d6f3c742b22487e2d
#
_cell.length_a   1.000
_cell.length_b   1.000
_cell.length_c   1.000
_cell.angle_alpha   90.00
_cell.angle_beta   90.00
_cell.angle_gamma   90.00
#
_symmetry.space_group_name_H-M   'P 1'
#
loop_
_entity.id
_entity.type
_entity.pdbx_description
1 polymer ?
#
loop_
_entity_poly.entity_id
_entity_poly.type
_entity_poly.pdbx_seq_one_letter_code
_entity_poly.pdbx_strand_id
1 'polypeptide(L)'
;MISFEEVEVRRGPRPARTDAMTKAAAVTDATFDSEVLKSSTPVLVDFWAEWCGPCKMISPVLEEIADEHKGKLTIAKLNVDENPEVAMRYGVMSIPTLALFIGGVEKKRLIGAMPKRNIVNELSEFIA
;
A
#
# COMPACT_ATOMS: atom_id res chain seq x y z
N MET A 1 3.49 -21.53 -6.52
CA MET A 1 3.35 -21.25 -6.57
C MET A 1 2.68 -21.33 -6.93
N ILE A 2 2.30 -21.37 -6.82
CA ILE A 2 1.76 -21.30 -6.99
C ILE A 2 1.26 -20.99 -7.33
N SER A 3 0.99 -21.04 -7.47
CA SER A 3 0.50 -20.62 -7.78
C SER A 3 -0.01 -19.89 -8.04
N PHE A 4 -0.23 -19.41 -8.37
CA PHE A 4 -0.83 -18.52 -8.53
C PHE A 4 -1.60 -18.50 -9.37
N GLU A 5 -1.66 -18.99 -9.99
CA GLU A 5 -2.38 -18.92 -10.78
C GLU A 5 -3.46 -19.48 -10.61
N GLU A 6 -3.58 -20.14 -10.06
CA GLU A 6 -4.55 -20.49 -9.62
C GLU A 6 -4.90 -19.79 -8.76
N VAL A 7 -4.48 -19.23 -8.47
CA VAL A 7 -4.76 -18.47 -7.64
C VAL A 7 -5.30 -17.42 -8.11
N GLU A 8 -5.27 -17.02 -9.07
CA GLU A 8 -5.83 -15.98 -9.43
C GLU A 8 -6.80 -16.10 -10.04
N VAL A 9 -6.96 -16.78 -10.30
CA VAL A 9 -7.80 -16.82 -10.80
C VAL A 9 -8.76 -17.08 -10.30
N ARG A 10 -8.86 -17.47 -9.66
CA ARG A 10 -9.64 -17.55 -9.03
C ARG A 10 -9.84 -16.69 -8.51
N ARG A 11 -9.63 -16.10 -8.63
CA ARG A 11 -9.81 -15.15 -8.11
C ARG A 11 -10.13 -14.29 -8.71
N GLY A 12 -10.38 -14.34 -9.24
CA GLY A 12 -10.61 -13.41 -9.89
C GLY A 12 -11.60 -12.71 -9.64
N PRO A 13 -12.39 -12.82 -9.52
CA PRO A 13 -13.19 -11.88 -9.34
C PRO A 13 -13.70 -11.88 -8.11
N ARG A 14 -13.78 -12.51 -7.47
CA ARG A 14 -14.15 -12.37 -6.36
C ARG A 14 -13.55 -11.38 -5.64
N PRO A 15 -12.69 -10.81 -6.01
CA PRO A 15 -11.97 -9.90 -5.32
C PRO A 15 -12.64 -8.76 -4.74
N ALA A 16 -13.61 -8.30 -5.25
CA ALA A 16 -14.24 -7.17 -4.70
C ALA A 16 -14.66 -7.39 -3.28
N ARG A 17 -15.03 -8.62 -3.00
CA ARG A 17 -15.44 -8.89 -1.74
C ARG A 17 -14.34 -8.87 -0.78
N THR A 18 -13.20 -9.24 -1.18
CA THR A 18 -12.04 -9.19 -0.34
C THR A 18 -11.75 -7.76 0.06
N ASP A 19 -11.92 -6.84 -0.86
CA ASP A 19 -11.68 -5.46 -0.54
C ASP A 19 -12.62 -4.95 0.51
N ALA A 20 -13.79 -5.49 0.60
CA ALA A 20 -14.71 -5.07 1.63
C ALA A 20 -14.23 -5.51 3.00
N MET A 21 -13.45 -6.58 3.06
CA MET A 21 -12.97 -7.09 4.33
C MET A 21 -11.70 -6.42 4.80
N THR A 22 -10.90 -5.89 3.90
CA THR A 22 -9.67 -5.21 4.27
C THR A 22 -9.71 -3.78 3.79
N LYS A 23 -9.11 -2.90 4.59
CA LYS A 23 -9.07 -1.48 4.25
C LYS A 23 -7.90 -1.15 3.36
N ALA A 24 -6.89 -2.00 3.32
CA ALA A 24 -5.70 -1.78 2.49
C ALA A 24 -5.67 -2.88 1.44
N ALA A 25 -5.62 -2.50 0.17
CA ALA A 25 -5.67 -3.44 -0.93
C ALA A 25 -4.26 -3.81 -1.39
N ALA A 26 -4.07 -5.06 -1.79
CA ALA A 26 -2.78 -5.51 -2.29
C ALA A 26 -2.57 -5.04 -3.72
N VAL A 27 -1.37 -4.53 -4.03
CA VAL A 27 -1.02 -4.20 -5.40
C VAL A 27 0.26 -4.95 -5.76
N THR A 28 0.48 -5.14 -7.05
CA THR A 28 1.62 -5.90 -7.54
C THR A 28 2.38 -5.06 -8.57
N ASP A 29 3.53 -5.59 -9.02
CA ASP A 29 4.26 -4.93 -10.10
C ASP A 29 3.36 -4.75 -11.32
N ALA A 30 2.48 -5.71 -11.58
CA ALA A 30 1.60 -5.66 -12.75
C ALA A 30 0.46 -4.65 -12.60
N THR A 31 -0.01 -4.42 -11.37
CA THR A 31 -1.17 -3.55 -11.16
C THR A 31 -0.81 -2.17 -10.62
N PHE A 32 0.45 -1.94 -10.30
CA PHE A 32 0.84 -0.67 -9.69
C PHE A 32 0.45 0.54 -10.52
N ASP A 33 0.73 0.51 -11.80
CA ASP A 33 0.45 1.66 -12.64
C ASP A 33 -1.05 1.99 -12.65
N SER A 34 -1.88 0.97 -12.83
CA SER A 34 -3.32 1.22 -12.91
C SER A 34 -3.94 1.54 -11.55
N GLU A 35 -3.47 0.88 -10.49
CA GLU A 35 -4.09 1.05 -9.18
C GLU A 35 -3.55 2.25 -8.40
N VAL A 36 -2.31 2.60 -8.62
CA VAL A 36 -1.67 3.67 -7.87
C VAL A 36 -1.46 4.92 -8.71
N LEU A 37 -0.79 4.79 -9.83
CA LEU A 37 -0.41 5.97 -10.61
C LEU A 37 -1.60 6.63 -11.30
N LYS A 38 -2.63 5.86 -11.62
CA LYS A 38 -3.81 6.39 -12.29
C LYS A 38 -4.97 6.64 -11.34
N SER A 39 -4.73 6.52 -10.04
CA SER A 39 -5.78 6.71 -9.06
C SER A 39 -6.20 8.18 -9.00
N SER A 40 -7.50 8.41 -8.84
CA SER A 40 -8.02 9.76 -8.69
C SER A 40 -7.91 10.26 -7.26
N THR A 41 -7.60 9.37 -6.31
CA THR A 41 -7.40 9.77 -4.92
C THR A 41 -5.96 9.53 -4.53
N PRO A 42 -5.46 10.22 -3.50
CA PRO A 42 -4.11 9.94 -3.00
C PRO A 42 -3.99 8.50 -2.56
N VAL A 43 -2.87 7.88 -2.87
CA VAL A 43 -2.61 6.47 -2.51
C VAL A 43 -1.34 6.40 -1.68
N LEU A 44 -1.44 5.85 -0.49
CA LEU A 44 -0.28 5.59 0.35
C LEU A 44 0.12 4.13 0.13
N VAL A 45 1.31 3.92 -0.42
CA VAL A 45 1.79 2.58 -0.71
C VAL A 45 2.69 2.11 0.42
N ASP A 46 2.34 0.97 1.01
CA ASP A 46 3.11 0.35 2.09
C ASP A 46 3.97 -0.75 1.47
N PHE A 47 5.27 -0.50 1.39
CA PHE A 47 6.23 -1.51 0.93
C PHE A 47 6.61 -2.38 2.12
N TRP A 48 6.33 -3.66 2.04
CA TRP A 48 6.45 -4.57 3.20
C TRP A 48 6.90 -5.96 2.77
N ALA A 49 7.20 -6.80 3.75
CA ALA A 49 7.52 -8.22 3.50
C ALA A 49 7.03 -9.04 4.69
N GLU A 50 6.80 -10.33 4.44
CA GLU A 50 6.30 -11.23 5.47
C GLU A 50 7.24 -11.36 6.66
N TRP A 51 8.53 -11.32 6.41
CA TRP A 51 9.52 -11.48 7.47
C TRP A 51 9.78 -10.23 8.28
N CYS A 52 9.15 -9.15 7.91
CA CYS A 52 9.43 -7.84 8.50
C CYS A 52 8.53 -7.58 9.70
N GLY A 53 9.08 -7.67 10.90
CA GLY A 53 8.32 -7.43 12.12
C GLY A 53 7.72 -6.03 12.20
N PRO A 54 8.52 -4.99 11.99
CA PRO A 54 7.98 -3.61 12.02
C PRO A 54 6.89 -3.38 11.01
N CYS A 55 6.97 -4.02 9.84
CA CYS A 55 5.90 -3.90 8.84
C CYS A 55 4.60 -4.43 9.39
N LYS A 56 4.66 -5.56 10.08
CA LYS A 56 3.46 -6.18 10.63
C LYS A 56 2.90 -5.38 11.80
N MET A 57 3.77 -4.68 12.52
CA MET A 57 3.33 -3.85 13.63
C MET A 57 2.49 -2.68 13.17
N ILE A 58 2.82 -2.07 12.04
CA ILE A 58 2.05 -0.92 11.59
C ILE A 58 0.85 -1.31 10.74
N SER A 59 0.72 -2.58 10.38
CA SER A 59 -0.39 -3.00 9.53
C SER A 59 -1.75 -2.65 10.11
N PRO A 60 -2.05 -2.96 11.38
CA PRO A 60 -3.35 -2.55 11.93
C PRO A 60 -3.52 -1.03 12.00
N VAL A 61 -2.41 -0.30 12.19
CA VAL A 61 -2.48 1.15 12.21
C VAL A 61 -2.89 1.68 10.85
N LEU A 62 -2.33 1.09 9.79
CA LEU A 62 -2.68 1.50 8.44
C LEU A 62 -4.14 1.17 8.11
N GLU A 63 -4.65 0.05 8.63
CA GLU A 63 -6.06 -0.28 8.44
C GLU A 63 -6.95 0.78 9.09
N GLU A 64 -6.58 1.25 10.27
CA GLU A 64 -7.33 2.30 10.94
C GLU A 64 -7.29 3.60 10.15
N ILE A 65 -6.13 3.96 9.64
CA ILE A 65 -5.99 5.17 8.87
C ILE A 65 -6.83 5.10 7.59
N ALA A 66 -6.81 3.95 6.93
CA ALA A 66 -7.60 3.76 5.72
C ALA A 66 -9.08 3.95 6.00
N ASP A 67 -9.54 3.42 7.13
CA ASP A 67 -10.95 3.52 7.49
C ASP A 67 -11.33 4.95 7.84
N GLU A 68 -10.48 5.63 8.59
CA GLU A 68 -10.77 7.00 9.04
C GLU A 68 -10.74 8.02 7.91
N HIS A 69 -9.98 7.73 6.86
CA HIS A 69 -9.83 8.67 5.74
C HIS A 69 -10.43 8.13 4.46
N LYS A 70 -11.42 7.28 4.59
CA LYS A 70 -12.09 6.70 3.44
C LYS A 70 -12.59 7.81 2.51
N GLY A 71 -12.31 7.65 1.23
CA GLY A 71 -12.69 8.66 0.25
C GLY A 71 -11.66 9.75 0.04
N LYS A 72 -10.72 9.91 0.98
CA LYS A 72 -9.67 10.91 0.85
C LYS A 72 -8.30 10.28 0.67
N LEU A 73 -8.14 9.04 1.12
CA LEU A 73 -6.87 8.34 1.05
C LEU A 73 -7.14 6.87 0.84
N THR A 74 -6.42 6.28 -0.10
CA THR A 74 -6.45 4.84 -0.31
C THR A 74 -5.11 4.30 0.14
N ILE A 75 -5.11 3.17 0.82
CA ILE A 75 -3.87 2.53 1.23
C ILE A 75 -3.68 1.25 0.42
N ALA A 76 -2.52 1.11 -0.19
CA ALA A 76 -2.16 -0.05 -0.99
C ALA A 76 -0.94 -0.70 -0.37
N LYS A 77 -0.90 -2.03 -0.37
CA LYS A 77 0.23 -2.78 0.19
C LYS A 77 0.95 -3.51 -0.93
N LEU A 78 2.26 -3.37 -0.97
CA LEU A 78 3.06 -4.02 -1.99
C LEU A 78 4.15 -4.86 -1.31
N ASN A 79 4.08 -6.18 -1.51
CA ASN A 79 5.06 -7.10 -0.94
C ASN A 79 6.31 -7.05 -1.81
N VAL A 80 7.42 -6.57 -1.25
CA VAL A 80 8.63 -6.33 -2.05
C VAL A 80 9.31 -7.61 -2.47
N ASP A 81 9.11 -8.71 -1.74
CA ASP A 81 9.72 -9.98 -2.14
C ASP A 81 9.07 -10.54 -3.38
N GLU A 82 7.76 -10.38 -3.49
CA GLU A 82 7.02 -10.87 -4.63
C GLU A 82 6.98 -9.86 -5.77
N ASN A 83 7.21 -8.60 -5.46
CA ASN A 83 7.08 -7.51 -6.44
C ASN A 83 8.27 -6.57 -6.35
N PRO A 84 9.45 -7.03 -6.76
CA PRO A 84 10.66 -6.23 -6.62
C PRO A 84 10.80 -5.08 -7.61
N GLU A 85 10.07 -5.12 -8.71
CA GLU A 85 10.23 -4.11 -9.77
C GLU A 85 9.89 -2.71 -9.32
N VAL A 86 8.73 -2.55 -8.69
CA VAL A 86 8.29 -1.24 -8.25
C VAL A 86 9.21 -0.72 -7.15
N ALA A 87 9.59 -1.60 -6.22
CA ALA A 87 10.50 -1.20 -5.14
C ALA A 87 11.80 -0.67 -5.71
N MET A 88 12.33 -1.33 -6.73
CA MET A 88 13.55 -0.88 -7.38
C MET A 88 13.34 0.41 -8.14
N ARG A 89 12.21 0.55 -8.82
CA ARG A 89 11.91 1.74 -9.60
C ARG A 89 11.93 3.00 -8.72
N TYR A 90 11.44 2.88 -7.51
CA TYR A 90 11.36 4.03 -6.60
C TYR A 90 12.47 4.05 -5.56
N GLY A 91 13.47 3.18 -5.71
CA GLY A 91 14.62 3.20 -4.83
C GLY A 91 14.31 2.90 -3.38
N VAL A 92 13.38 1.96 -3.14
CA VAL A 92 13.02 1.57 -1.78
C VAL A 92 14.14 0.69 -1.23
N MET A 93 14.84 1.19 -0.21
CA MET A 93 16.01 0.50 0.34
C MET A 93 15.74 -0.20 1.65
N SER A 94 14.68 0.16 2.31
CA SER A 94 14.36 -0.46 3.60
C SER A 94 12.85 -0.55 3.75
N ILE A 95 12.38 -1.41 4.64
CA ILE A 95 10.96 -1.60 4.87
C ILE A 95 10.70 -1.57 6.37
N PRO A 96 9.53 -1.06 6.78
CA PRO A 96 8.48 -0.55 5.92
C PRO A 96 8.82 0.83 5.36
N THR A 97 8.38 1.10 4.15
CA THR A 97 8.45 2.43 3.57
C THR A 97 7.02 2.77 3.12
N LEU A 98 6.56 3.94 3.51
CA LEU A 98 5.24 4.41 3.12
C LEU A 98 5.42 5.56 2.15
N ALA A 99 4.98 5.39 0.92
CA ALA A 99 5.14 6.41 -0.11
C ALA A 99 3.78 6.90 -0.57
N LEU A 100 3.56 8.20 -0.49
CA LEU A 100 2.30 8.81 -0.87
C LEU A 100 2.35 9.29 -2.31
N PHE A 101 1.44 8.79 -3.12
CA PHE A 101 1.32 9.16 -4.53
C PHE A 101 0.06 9.96 -4.76
N ILE A 102 0.18 11.09 -5.44
CA ILE A 102 -0.97 11.90 -5.82
C ILE A 102 -0.81 12.25 -7.29
N GLY A 103 -1.80 11.87 -8.09
CA GLY A 103 -1.75 12.17 -9.51
C GLY A 103 -0.56 11.50 -10.21
N GLY A 104 -0.13 10.37 -9.71
CA GLY A 104 0.96 9.62 -10.30
C GLY A 104 2.35 10.06 -9.84
N VAL A 105 2.43 11.01 -8.90
CA VAL A 105 3.71 11.56 -8.45
C VAL A 105 3.90 11.24 -6.97
N GLU A 106 5.09 10.78 -6.61
CA GLU A 106 5.41 10.52 -5.21
C GLU A 106 5.61 11.86 -4.50
N LYS A 107 4.73 12.16 -3.55
CA LYS A 107 4.73 13.44 -2.85
C LYS A 107 5.39 13.40 -1.49
N LYS A 108 5.41 12.22 -0.85
CA LYS A 108 5.94 12.12 0.50
C LYS A 108 6.41 10.69 0.73
N ARG A 109 7.45 10.52 1.52
CA ARG A 109 7.97 9.19 1.82
C ARG A 109 8.31 9.13 3.31
N LEU A 110 7.76 8.14 4.00
CA LEU A 110 8.04 7.91 5.40
C LEU A 110 8.76 6.57 5.51
N ILE A 111 9.89 6.55 6.20
CA ILE A 111 10.70 5.34 6.29
C ILE A 111 10.69 4.85 7.73
N GLY A 112 10.37 3.56 7.91
CA GLY A 112 10.34 2.93 9.22
C GLY A 112 8.97 2.97 9.84
N ALA A 113 8.77 2.12 10.85
CA ALA A 113 7.50 2.09 11.59
C ALA A 113 7.45 3.28 12.52
N MET A 114 6.29 3.91 12.62
CA MET A 114 6.13 5.03 13.50
C MET A 114 4.70 5.06 14.02
N PRO A 115 4.43 5.78 15.12
CA PRO A 115 3.09 5.83 15.69
C PRO A 115 2.08 6.43 14.70
N LYS A 116 0.83 6.02 14.86
CA LYS A 116 -0.25 6.49 14.00
C LYS A 116 -0.28 8.00 13.89
N ARG A 117 -0.16 8.69 15.02
CA ARG A 117 -0.22 10.15 15.03
C ARG A 117 0.85 10.76 14.14
N ASN A 118 2.04 10.19 14.16
CA ASN A 118 3.13 10.71 13.34
C ASN A 118 2.82 10.51 11.85
N ILE A 119 2.29 9.35 11.50
CA ILE A 119 1.94 9.07 10.11
C ILE A 119 0.88 10.06 9.63
N VAL A 120 -0.17 10.22 10.42
CA VAL A 120 -1.26 11.11 10.03
C VAL A 120 -0.79 12.56 9.92
N ASN A 121 0.06 12.99 10.86
CA ASN A 121 0.58 14.35 10.82
C ASN A 121 1.40 14.60 9.56
N GLU A 122 2.23 13.63 9.17
CA GLU A 122 3.05 13.79 7.99
C GLU A 122 2.22 13.85 6.70
N LEU A 123 1.05 13.22 6.70
CA LEU A 123 0.22 13.19 5.53
C LEU A 123 -0.84 14.29 5.51
N SER A 124 -1.03 14.99 6.62
CA SER A 124 -2.18 15.87 6.77
C SER A 124 -2.29 16.97 5.73
N GLU A 125 -1.17 17.51 5.29
CA GLU A 125 -1.22 18.59 4.29
C GLU A 125 -1.69 18.09 2.93
N PHE A 126 -1.64 16.78 2.72
CA PHE A 126 -2.02 16.20 1.44
C PHE A 126 -3.41 15.61 1.42
N ILE A 127 -3.94 15.25 2.59
CA ILE A 127 -5.22 14.54 2.66
C ILE A 127 -6.28 15.25 3.49
N ALA A 128 -6.03 16.46 3.90
CA ALA A 128 -6.95 17.21 4.75
C ALA A 128 -8.26 17.59 4.04
#